data_be17cf56a594626c13147e884b561d85
#
_entry.id   be17cf56a594626c13147e884b561d85
#
_cell.length_a   1.000
_cell.length_b   1.000
_cell.length_c   1.000
_cell.angle_alpha   90.00
_cell.angle_beta   90.00
_cell.angle_gamma   90.00
#
_symmetry.space_group_name_H-M   'P 1'
#
loop_
_entity.id
_entity.type
_entity.pdbx_description
1 polymer ?
#
loop_
_entity_poly.entity_id
_entity_poly.type
_entity_poly.pdbx_seq_one_letter_code
_entity_poly.pdbx_strand_id
1 'polypeptide(L)'
;MFGRHATGDEIGMHKMGKFYKEEKDMITLVKGDITKIEGVDAIVNAANSSLLGGGGVDGAIHRAAGPELLFECRLLGGCKTGHAKMTKGYKLPCEYVIHTVGPVWNGGGYNEDELLASCYKSSLELAAGNQIRKIAFSSISTGIYSFPVERAAKIAISTVNDFLKEHPEKFDLVQWVLFDDKTMAVYEAELKSTF
;
A
#
# COMPACT_ATOMS: atom_id res chain seq x y z
N MET A 1 -55.68 22.62 46.14
CA MET A 1 -54.32 22.98 46.65
C MET A 1 -53.30 22.11 46.00
N PHE A 2 -52.47 22.73 45.20
CA PHE A 2 -51.07 22.38 44.82
C PHE A 2 -50.78 20.91 44.47
N GLY A 3 -50.20 20.52 43.35
CA GLY A 3 -49.37 21.25 42.36
C GLY A 3 -48.18 20.41 41.99
N ARG A 4 -47.78 20.52 40.74
CA ARG A 4 -46.43 20.29 40.18
C ARG A 4 -46.02 18.85 39.85
N HIS A 5 -45.89 18.62 38.58
CA HIS A 5 -44.70 18.73 37.74
C HIS A 5 -43.85 17.45 37.77
N ALA A 6 -43.90 16.67 36.71
CA ALA A 6 -42.82 15.86 36.30
C ALA A 6 -42.40 16.32 34.90
N THR A 7 -41.27 16.92 34.83
CA THR A 7 -40.54 17.32 33.65
C THR A 7 -39.96 16.09 32.96
N GLY A 8 -40.12 16.03 31.67
CA GLY A 8 -39.51 15.00 30.85
C GLY A 8 -38.00 15.11 30.84
N ASP A 9 -37.38 13.99 30.98
CA ASP A 9 -35.97 13.82 30.68
C ASP A 9 -35.83 13.52 29.20
N GLU A 10 -35.37 14.52 28.44
CA GLU A 10 -34.83 14.38 27.11
C GLU A 10 -33.55 13.54 27.23
N ILE A 11 -33.62 12.27 26.87
CA ILE A 11 -32.43 11.45 26.66
C ILE A 11 -31.78 11.96 25.39
N GLY A 12 -30.77 12.79 25.58
CA GLY A 12 -29.91 13.29 24.53
C GLY A 12 -29.26 12.12 23.77
N MET A 13 -29.77 11.87 22.59
CA MET A 13 -29.09 11.03 21.62
C MET A 13 -27.73 11.67 21.30
N HIS A 14 -26.67 11.22 21.97
CA HIS A 14 -25.31 11.50 21.55
C HIS A 14 -25.14 10.85 20.15
N LYS A 15 -25.21 11.67 19.11
CA LYS A 15 -24.66 11.34 17.81
C LYS A 15 -23.16 11.15 18.04
N MET A 16 -22.71 9.90 18.16
CA MET A 16 -21.30 9.56 17.98
C MET A 16 -20.94 9.95 16.56
N GLY A 17 -20.36 11.15 16.41
CA GLY A 17 -19.73 11.56 15.17
C GLY A 17 -18.64 10.53 14.84
N LYS A 18 -18.78 9.83 13.72
CA LYS A 18 -17.69 9.07 13.15
C LYS A 18 -16.58 10.08 12.84
N PHE A 19 -15.55 10.12 13.67
CA PHE A 19 -14.32 10.83 13.34
C PHE A 19 -13.63 10.03 12.24
N TYR A 20 -13.81 10.43 10.99
CA TYR A 20 -12.98 9.91 9.88
C TYR A 20 -11.62 10.60 9.98
N LYS A 21 -10.56 9.78 9.98
CA LYS A 21 -9.20 10.25 9.83
C LYS A 21 -9.06 10.86 8.44
N GLU A 22 -8.45 12.05 8.33
CA GLU A 22 -8.19 12.64 7.01
C GLU A 22 -7.16 11.79 6.24
N GLU A 23 -7.23 11.74 4.92
CA GLU A 23 -6.35 10.91 4.07
C GLU A 23 -4.88 11.21 4.33
N LYS A 24 -4.52 12.48 4.54
CA LYS A 24 -3.15 12.91 4.87
C LYS A 24 -2.60 12.27 6.15
N ASP A 25 -3.48 11.92 7.11
CA ASP A 25 -3.09 11.28 8.38
C ASP A 25 -2.93 9.76 8.24
N MET A 26 -3.45 9.19 7.14
CA MET A 26 -3.33 7.77 6.82
C MET A 26 -2.10 7.44 6.00
N ILE A 27 -1.52 8.44 5.31
CA ILE A 27 -0.35 8.25 4.45
C ILE A 27 0.92 8.64 5.20
N THR A 28 1.89 7.74 5.26
CA THR A 28 3.20 7.99 5.90
C THR A 28 4.36 7.52 5.03
N LEU A 29 5.51 8.13 5.25
CA LEU A 29 6.78 7.74 4.63
C LEU A 29 7.74 7.28 5.71
N VAL A 30 8.40 6.15 5.50
CA VAL A 30 9.39 5.58 6.41
C VAL A 30 10.66 5.26 5.62
N LYS A 31 11.82 5.73 6.10
CA LYS A 31 13.09 5.27 5.57
C LYS A 31 13.47 3.96 6.24
N GLY A 32 13.72 2.91 5.47
CA GLY A 32 14.09 1.62 6.03
C GLY A 32 14.04 0.47 5.06
N ASP A 33 14.09 -0.71 5.65
CA ASP A 33 14.00 -2.01 4.96
C ASP A 33 12.59 -2.57 5.16
N ILE A 34 11.84 -2.73 4.07
CA ILE A 34 10.45 -3.20 4.11
C ILE A 34 10.32 -4.62 4.69
N THR A 35 11.39 -5.42 4.63
CA THR A 35 11.40 -6.78 5.19
C THR A 35 11.43 -6.81 6.72
N LYS A 36 11.70 -5.66 7.35
CA LYS A 36 11.80 -5.48 8.80
C LYS A 36 10.71 -4.59 9.39
N ILE A 37 9.82 -4.08 8.53
CA ILE A 37 8.75 -3.20 9.00
C ILE A 37 7.75 -3.98 9.85
N GLU A 38 7.40 -3.40 10.99
CA GLU A 38 6.43 -3.96 11.92
C GLU A 38 5.16 -3.10 11.95
N GLY A 39 4.09 -3.64 12.51
CA GLY A 39 2.83 -2.91 12.69
C GLY A 39 2.00 -2.73 11.43
N VAL A 40 2.30 -3.47 10.36
CA VAL A 40 1.48 -3.56 9.15
C VAL A 40 0.94 -4.97 8.96
N ASP A 41 -0.22 -5.10 8.34
CA ASP A 41 -0.84 -6.39 8.03
C ASP A 41 -0.21 -7.02 6.79
N ALA A 42 0.16 -6.19 5.82
CA ALA A 42 0.75 -6.62 4.56
C ALA A 42 1.85 -5.67 4.07
N ILE A 43 2.83 -6.24 3.39
CA ILE A 43 3.79 -5.49 2.57
C ILE A 43 3.53 -5.76 1.09
N VAL A 44 3.86 -4.79 0.23
CA VAL A 44 3.73 -4.91 -1.22
C VAL A 44 5.12 -5.11 -1.84
N ASN A 45 5.28 -6.26 -2.48
CA ASN A 45 6.47 -6.63 -3.22
C ASN A 45 6.39 -6.13 -4.66
N ALA A 46 7.43 -5.48 -5.14
CA ALA A 46 7.65 -5.19 -6.55
C ALA A 46 8.24 -6.44 -7.23
N ALA A 47 7.38 -7.35 -7.64
CA ALA A 47 7.72 -8.64 -8.21
C ALA A 47 7.95 -8.55 -9.73
N ASN A 48 8.53 -9.59 -10.30
CA ASN A 48 8.47 -9.84 -11.75
C ASN A 48 7.28 -10.73 -12.10
N SER A 49 6.99 -10.89 -13.38
CA SER A 49 5.81 -11.64 -13.86
C SER A 49 5.79 -13.12 -13.50
N SER A 50 6.96 -13.72 -13.22
CA SER A 50 7.05 -15.12 -12.78
C SER A 50 6.64 -15.31 -11.31
N LEU A 51 6.79 -14.29 -10.48
CA LEU A 51 6.65 -14.33 -9.01
C LEU A 51 7.68 -15.22 -8.30
N LEU A 52 8.72 -15.64 -8.98
CA LEU A 52 9.68 -16.64 -8.47
C LEU A 52 10.93 -16.02 -7.83
N GLY A 53 10.85 -14.76 -7.44
CA GLY A 53 11.98 -14.03 -6.89
C GLY A 53 12.84 -13.37 -7.98
N GLY A 54 13.78 -12.57 -7.54
CA GLY A 54 14.67 -11.80 -8.42
C GLY A 54 15.66 -10.98 -7.62
N GLY A 55 16.03 -9.84 -8.17
CA GLY A 55 16.92 -8.88 -7.52
C GLY A 55 16.16 -7.81 -6.72
N GLY A 56 16.90 -6.88 -6.11
CA GLY A 56 16.33 -5.75 -5.38
C GLY A 56 15.43 -6.16 -4.22
N VAL A 57 14.33 -5.44 -4.05
CA VAL A 57 13.36 -5.70 -2.95
C VAL A 57 12.71 -7.08 -3.06
N ASP A 58 12.45 -7.57 -4.27
CA ASP A 58 11.87 -8.89 -4.50
C ASP A 58 12.77 -10.00 -3.92
N GLY A 59 14.06 -9.97 -4.24
CA GLY A 59 15.03 -10.91 -3.68
C GLY A 59 15.16 -10.78 -2.15
N ALA A 60 15.12 -9.57 -1.61
CA ALA A 60 15.19 -9.33 -0.17
C ALA A 60 13.97 -9.93 0.55
N ILE A 61 12.77 -9.73 0.02
CA ILE A 61 11.52 -10.27 0.56
C ILE A 61 11.54 -11.81 0.54
N HIS A 62 11.92 -12.41 -0.58
CA HIS A 62 12.02 -13.87 -0.67
C HIS A 62 13.02 -14.47 0.32
N ARG A 63 14.20 -13.84 0.50
CA ARG A 63 15.19 -14.29 1.50
C ARG A 63 14.67 -14.18 2.92
N ALA A 64 14.02 -13.06 3.27
CA ALA A 64 13.51 -12.80 4.60
C ALA A 64 12.31 -13.70 4.95
N ALA A 65 11.42 -13.95 3.99
CA ALA A 65 10.24 -14.79 4.17
C ALA A 65 10.56 -16.28 4.32
N GLY A 66 11.65 -16.73 3.71
CA GLY A 66 12.01 -18.15 3.66
C GLY A 66 11.45 -18.89 2.44
N PRO A 67 11.80 -20.18 2.28
CA PRO A 67 11.50 -20.96 1.07
C PRO A 67 10.00 -21.21 0.85
N GLU A 68 9.20 -21.14 1.88
CA GLU A 68 7.74 -21.36 1.81
C GLU A 68 7.05 -20.30 0.94
N LEU A 69 7.56 -19.06 0.95
CA LEU A 69 7.05 -18.00 0.08
C LEU A 69 7.20 -18.36 -1.40
N LEU A 70 8.37 -18.84 -1.78
CA LEU A 70 8.63 -19.27 -3.16
C LEU A 70 7.72 -20.43 -3.57
N PHE A 71 7.49 -21.38 -2.66
CA PHE A 71 6.59 -22.50 -2.91
C PHE A 71 5.15 -22.02 -3.18
N GLU A 72 4.62 -21.13 -2.34
CA GLU A 72 3.28 -20.56 -2.56
C GLU A 72 3.22 -19.73 -3.84
N CYS A 73 4.23 -18.92 -4.14
CA CYS A 73 4.31 -18.16 -5.38
C CYS A 73 4.26 -19.03 -6.64
N ARG A 74 4.89 -20.21 -6.63
CA ARG A 74 4.81 -21.18 -7.75
C ARG A 74 3.37 -21.61 -8.01
N LEU A 75 2.56 -21.81 -6.97
CA LEU A 75 1.16 -22.20 -7.10
C LEU A 75 0.28 -21.09 -7.72
N LEU A 76 0.72 -19.83 -7.65
CA LEU A 76 0.00 -18.71 -8.25
C LEU A 76 0.12 -18.66 -9.78
N GLY A 77 1.12 -19.29 -10.36
CA GLY A 77 1.29 -19.39 -11.82
C GLY A 77 1.62 -18.06 -12.51
N GLY A 78 2.37 -17.18 -11.84
CA GLY A 78 2.73 -15.85 -12.35
C GLY A 78 1.67 -14.78 -12.15
N CYS A 79 1.99 -13.55 -12.57
CA CYS A 79 1.11 -12.39 -12.48
C CYS A 79 1.40 -11.44 -13.64
N LYS A 80 0.36 -10.87 -14.24
CA LYS A 80 0.49 -9.90 -15.34
C LYS A 80 0.92 -8.53 -14.80
N THR A 81 1.66 -7.77 -15.62
CA THR A 81 1.98 -6.37 -15.32
C THR A 81 0.71 -5.56 -15.03
N GLY A 82 0.75 -4.74 -14.00
CA GLY A 82 -0.39 -3.94 -13.54
C GLY A 82 -1.35 -4.68 -12.60
N HIS A 83 -1.16 -5.98 -12.38
CA HIS A 83 -1.98 -6.81 -11.48
C HIS A 83 -1.27 -7.14 -10.18
N ALA A 84 -2.00 -7.70 -9.23
CA ALA A 84 -1.48 -8.13 -7.94
C ALA A 84 -2.04 -9.49 -7.53
N LYS A 85 -1.23 -10.27 -6.81
CA LYS A 85 -1.61 -11.53 -6.16
C LYS A 85 -1.08 -11.56 -4.73
N MET A 86 -1.67 -12.34 -3.87
CA MET A 86 -1.32 -12.35 -2.44
C MET A 86 -0.86 -13.73 -1.99
N THR A 87 0.12 -13.74 -1.09
CA THR A 87 0.59 -14.90 -0.34
C THR A 87 0.63 -14.58 1.15
N LYS A 88 0.89 -15.59 1.98
CA LYS A 88 1.29 -15.38 3.37
C LYS A 88 2.68 -14.75 3.47
N GLY A 89 2.96 -14.12 4.62
CA GLY A 89 4.26 -13.47 4.90
C GLY A 89 5.33 -14.43 5.43
N TYR A 90 4.95 -15.60 5.93
CA TYR A 90 5.84 -16.61 6.53
C TYR A 90 6.74 -16.05 7.62
N LYS A 91 8.07 -15.96 7.42
CA LYS A 91 9.01 -15.45 8.42
C LYS A 91 9.09 -13.91 8.48
N LEU A 92 8.36 -13.20 7.62
CA LEU A 92 8.26 -11.74 7.67
C LEU A 92 7.45 -11.28 8.89
N PRO A 93 7.66 -10.05 9.40
CA PRO A 93 6.87 -9.48 10.50
C PRO A 93 5.40 -9.15 10.16
N CYS A 94 4.96 -9.38 8.93
CA CYS A 94 3.60 -9.15 8.46
C CYS A 94 2.90 -10.46 8.11
N GLU A 95 1.57 -10.44 8.11
CA GLU A 95 0.77 -11.64 7.81
C GLU A 95 0.76 -11.98 6.31
N TYR A 96 0.77 -10.96 5.45
CA TYR A 96 0.63 -11.13 4.00
C TYR A 96 1.71 -10.42 3.20
N VAL A 97 1.98 -10.94 2.02
CA VAL A 97 2.72 -10.25 0.95
C VAL A 97 1.81 -10.10 -0.26
N ILE A 98 1.64 -8.88 -0.73
CA ILE A 98 0.96 -8.58 -1.99
C ILE A 98 2.05 -8.41 -3.05
N HIS A 99 2.06 -9.29 -4.03
CA HIS A 99 3.02 -9.26 -5.14
C HIS A 99 2.38 -8.54 -6.32
N THR A 100 2.89 -7.37 -6.67
CA THR A 100 2.46 -6.63 -7.86
C THR A 100 3.59 -6.52 -8.87
N VAL A 101 3.26 -6.58 -10.14
CA VAL A 101 4.23 -6.56 -11.24
C VAL A 101 4.20 -5.20 -11.92
N GLY A 102 5.16 -4.36 -11.60
CA GLY A 102 5.30 -3.05 -12.21
C GLY A 102 5.83 -3.12 -13.65
N PRO A 103 5.61 -2.06 -14.44
CA PRO A 103 6.16 -1.97 -15.79
C PRO A 103 7.67 -1.71 -15.78
N VAL A 104 8.37 -2.24 -16.78
CA VAL A 104 9.71 -1.81 -17.15
C VAL A 104 9.59 -0.47 -17.86
N TRP A 105 10.45 0.48 -17.50
CA TRP A 105 10.45 1.79 -18.17
C TRP A 105 11.06 1.69 -19.57
N ASN A 106 10.30 2.07 -20.58
CA ASN A 106 10.68 2.10 -21.98
C ASN A 106 10.46 3.48 -22.64
N GLY A 107 10.53 4.55 -21.84
CA GLY A 107 10.43 5.93 -22.31
C GLY A 107 9.04 6.57 -22.20
N GLY A 108 8.06 5.89 -21.62
CA GLY A 108 6.73 6.43 -21.34
C GLY A 108 5.73 6.33 -22.50
N GLY A 109 6.05 5.57 -23.54
CA GLY A 109 5.19 5.38 -24.73
C GLY A 109 4.42 4.06 -24.75
N TYR A 110 4.48 3.25 -23.69
CA TYR A 110 3.91 1.90 -23.64
C TYR A 110 2.93 1.73 -22.46
N ASN A 111 2.18 2.77 -22.14
CA ASN A 111 1.20 2.82 -21.04
C ASN A 111 1.84 2.54 -19.66
N GLU A 112 3.12 2.87 -19.46
CA GLU A 112 3.82 2.59 -18.22
C GLU A 112 3.21 3.34 -17.03
N ASP A 113 2.70 4.55 -17.23
CA ASP A 113 2.02 5.33 -16.17
C ASP A 113 0.75 4.66 -15.69
N GLU A 114 -0.10 4.24 -16.63
CA GLU A 114 -1.36 3.54 -16.35
C GLU A 114 -1.10 2.17 -15.72
N LEU A 115 -0.07 1.47 -16.18
CA LEU A 115 0.32 0.18 -15.59
C LEU A 115 0.86 0.33 -14.18
N LEU A 116 1.64 1.38 -13.90
CA LEU A 116 2.11 1.66 -12.56
C LEU A 116 0.95 2.05 -11.62
N ALA A 117 0.06 2.92 -12.07
CA ALA A 117 -1.16 3.26 -11.32
C ALA A 117 -2.01 2.01 -11.03
N SER A 118 -2.15 1.12 -12.01
CA SER A 118 -2.85 -0.16 -11.86
C SER A 118 -2.23 -1.05 -10.79
N CYS A 119 -0.89 -1.05 -10.63
CA CYS A 119 -0.23 -1.80 -9.55
C CYS A 119 -0.68 -1.34 -8.17
N TYR A 120 -0.73 -0.04 -7.92
CA TYR A 120 -1.20 0.50 -6.65
C TYR A 120 -2.68 0.21 -6.43
N LYS A 121 -3.52 0.46 -7.43
CA LYS A 121 -4.95 0.20 -7.36
C LYS A 121 -5.26 -1.28 -7.11
N SER A 122 -4.69 -2.19 -7.90
CA SER A 122 -4.89 -3.64 -7.74
C SER A 122 -4.43 -4.14 -6.37
N SER A 123 -3.32 -3.59 -5.85
CA SER A 123 -2.82 -3.94 -4.51
C SER A 123 -3.78 -3.48 -3.42
N LEU A 124 -4.31 -2.26 -3.51
CA LEU A 124 -5.28 -1.73 -2.55
C LEU A 124 -6.63 -2.44 -2.62
N GLU A 125 -7.12 -2.74 -3.82
CA GLU A 125 -8.36 -3.52 -4.01
C GLU A 125 -8.23 -4.92 -3.38
N LEU A 126 -7.10 -5.60 -3.63
CA LEU A 126 -6.83 -6.91 -3.07
C LEU A 126 -6.72 -6.86 -1.55
N ALA A 127 -6.02 -5.86 -1.00
CA ALA A 127 -5.92 -5.65 0.43
C ALA A 127 -7.29 -5.37 1.08
N ALA A 128 -8.06 -4.45 0.52
CA ALA A 128 -9.39 -4.09 1.01
C ALA A 128 -10.37 -5.28 0.99
N GLY A 129 -10.31 -6.11 -0.07
CA GLY A 129 -11.11 -7.32 -0.21
C GLY A 129 -10.77 -8.41 0.81
N ASN A 130 -9.56 -8.39 1.37
CA ASN A 130 -9.08 -9.31 2.39
C ASN A 130 -9.00 -8.68 3.79
N GLN A 131 -9.66 -7.54 4.01
CA GLN A 131 -9.75 -6.85 5.30
C GLN A 131 -8.39 -6.40 5.88
N ILE A 132 -7.39 -6.23 5.02
CA ILE A 132 -6.09 -5.65 5.38
C ILE A 132 -6.28 -4.14 5.57
N ARG A 133 -5.91 -3.64 6.74
CA ARG A 133 -6.13 -2.24 7.12
C ARG A 133 -4.84 -1.42 7.14
N LYS A 134 -3.70 -2.07 7.29
CA LYS A 134 -2.37 -1.43 7.35
C LYS A 134 -1.47 -2.06 6.31
N ILE A 135 -1.06 -1.26 5.32
CA ILE A 135 -0.29 -1.74 4.17
C ILE A 135 0.98 -0.90 3.98
N ALA A 136 2.09 -1.55 3.64
CA ALA A 136 3.34 -0.89 3.32
C ALA A 136 3.78 -1.19 1.90
N PHE A 137 4.05 -0.14 1.12
CA PHE A 137 4.55 -0.22 -0.24
C PHE A 137 6.06 -0.01 -0.30
N SER A 138 6.73 -0.71 -1.21
CA SER A 138 8.01 -0.28 -1.77
C SER A 138 7.79 0.73 -2.90
N SER A 139 8.87 1.36 -3.39
CA SER A 139 8.81 2.20 -4.59
C SER A 139 8.80 1.30 -5.84
N ILE A 140 7.61 1.03 -6.37
CA ILE A 140 7.40 0.07 -7.47
C ILE A 140 8.06 0.58 -8.75
N SER A 141 8.74 -0.31 -9.50
CA SER A 141 9.42 -0.08 -10.79
C SER A 141 10.61 0.88 -10.77
N THR A 142 10.97 1.51 -9.67
CA THR A 142 12.03 2.53 -9.62
C THR A 142 13.46 1.97 -9.44
N GLY A 143 13.58 0.68 -9.15
CA GLY A 143 14.86 -0.03 -9.05
C GLY A 143 15.31 -0.57 -10.40
N ILE A 144 15.35 -1.89 -10.54
CA ILE A 144 15.81 -2.61 -11.75
C ILE A 144 15.02 -2.19 -13.00
N TYR A 145 13.74 -1.84 -12.86
CA TYR A 145 12.90 -1.45 -14.00
C TYR A 145 13.05 0.01 -14.42
N SER A 146 13.88 0.78 -13.72
CA SER A 146 14.36 2.13 -14.11
C SER A 146 13.26 3.17 -14.37
N PHE A 147 12.08 3.01 -13.82
CA PHE A 147 11.02 4.03 -13.89
C PHE A 147 11.53 5.33 -13.21
N PRO A 148 11.39 6.53 -13.84
CA PRO A 148 11.82 7.78 -13.22
C PRO A 148 11.15 8.02 -11.86
N VAL A 149 11.94 8.22 -10.81
CA VAL A 149 11.45 8.23 -9.42
C VAL A 149 10.44 9.34 -9.19
N GLU A 150 10.66 10.55 -9.73
CA GLU A 150 9.77 11.69 -9.60
C GLU A 150 8.40 11.39 -10.22
N ARG A 151 8.38 10.79 -11.40
CA ARG A 151 7.17 10.41 -12.10
C ARG A 151 6.45 9.27 -11.37
N ALA A 152 7.20 8.29 -10.89
CA ALA A 152 6.66 7.17 -10.12
C ALA A 152 6.02 7.61 -8.80
N ALA A 153 6.69 8.51 -8.05
CA ALA A 153 6.17 9.05 -6.79
C ALA A 153 4.85 9.80 -6.99
N LYS A 154 4.75 10.62 -8.04
CA LYS A 154 3.52 11.33 -8.39
C LYS A 154 2.37 10.37 -8.67
N ILE A 155 2.60 9.35 -9.49
CA ILE A 155 1.59 8.33 -9.81
C ILE A 155 1.18 7.57 -8.56
N ALA A 156 2.16 7.14 -7.75
CA ALA A 156 1.93 6.38 -6.54
C ALA A 156 1.05 7.15 -5.54
N ILE A 157 1.44 8.38 -5.21
CA ILE A 157 0.74 9.19 -4.21
C ILE A 157 -0.65 9.61 -4.71
N SER A 158 -0.77 10.05 -5.97
CA SER A 158 -2.09 10.41 -6.53
C SER A 158 -3.06 9.23 -6.56
N THR A 159 -2.60 8.06 -7.03
CA THR A 159 -3.45 6.86 -7.12
C THR A 159 -3.93 6.40 -5.74
N VAL A 160 -3.03 6.37 -4.75
CA VAL A 160 -3.39 5.98 -3.38
C VAL A 160 -4.33 7.00 -2.76
N ASN A 161 -4.05 8.30 -2.90
CA ASN A 161 -4.90 9.37 -2.38
C ASN A 161 -6.33 9.30 -2.96
N ASP A 162 -6.46 9.11 -4.27
CA ASP A 162 -7.76 8.98 -4.92
C ASP A 162 -8.51 7.73 -4.42
N PHE A 163 -7.82 6.61 -4.28
CA PHE A 163 -8.41 5.39 -3.72
C PHE A 163 -8.92 5.58 -2.29
N LEU A 164 -8.13 6.25 -1.43
CA LEU A 164 -8.53 6.51 -0.04
C LEU A 164 -9.72 7.47 0.06
N LYS A 165 -9.85 8.46 -0.84
CA LYS A 165 -11.02 9.34 -0.93
C LYS A 165 -12.28 8.58 -1.33
N GLU A 166 -12.16 7.62 -2.25
CA GLU A 166 -13.28 6.77 -2.66
C GLU A 166 -13.66 5.74 -1.59
N HIS A 167 -12.70 5.35 -0.73
CA HIS A 167 -12.85 4.28 0.26
C HIS A 167 -12.29 4.67 1.65
N PRO A 168 -12.80 5.73 2.29
CA PRO A 168 -12.20 6.32 3.50
C PRO A 168 -12.18 5.39 4.72
N GLU A 169 -13.00 4.33 4.72
CA GLU A 169 -13.10 3.38 5.84
C GLU A 169 -12.24 2.12 5.66
N LYS A 170 -11.55 1.96 4.53
CA LYS A 170 -10.87 0.69 4.20
C LYS A 170 -9.51 0.54 4.87
N PHE A 171 -8.79 1.64 5.06
CA PHE A 171 -7.43 1.60 5.60
C PHE A 171 -7.28 2.48 6.84
N ASP A 172 -6.41 2.05 7.76
CA ASP A 172 -5.96 2.82 8.91
C ASP A 172 -4.57 3.42 8.65
N LEU A 173 -3.77 2.76 7.78
CA LEU A 173 -2.43 3.17 7.43
C LEU A 173 -2.06 2.67 6.03
N VAL A 174 -1.58 3.57 5.20
CA VAL A 174 -0.86 3.29 3.96
C VAL A 174 0.50 3.96 4.06
N GLN A 175 1.59 3.20 4.00
CA GLN A 175 2.91 3.78 4.10
C GLN A 175 3.82 3.32 2.97
N TRP A 176 4.77 4.18 2.59
CA TRP A 176 5.91 3.77 1.78
C TRP A 176 7.11 3.56 2.66
N VAL A 177 7.77 2.43 2.49
CA VAL A 177 9.07 2.13 3.10
C VAL A 177 10.13 2.28 2.01
N LEU A 178 10.94 3.32 2.14
CA LEU A 178 11.87 3.77 1.12
C LEU A 178 13.31 3.53 1.60
N PHE A 179 14.11 2.86 0.77
CA PHE A 179 15.42 2.37 1.20
C PHE A 179 16.51 3.44 1.21
N ASP A 180 16.45 4.42 0.31
CA ASP A 180 17.50 5.43 0.15
C ASP A 180 16.98 6.86 0.30
N ASP A 181 17.92 7.78 0.63
CA ASP A 181 17.61 9.18 0.89
C ASP A 181 17.09 9.94 -0.34
N LYS A 182 17.56 9.59 -1.53
CA LYS A 182 17.14 10.24 -2.78
C LYS A 182 15.67 9.95 -3.06
N THR A 183 15.29 8.68 -2.99
CA THR A 183 13.89 8.28 -3.18
C THR A 183 13.00 8.88 -2.09
N MET A 184 13.46 8.87 -0.83
CA MET A 184 12.73 9.48 0.29
C MET A 184 12.45 10.96 0.03
N ALA A 185 13.46 11.74 -0.35
CA ALA A 185 13.30 13.18 -0.64
C ALA A 185 12.29 13.46 -1.76
N VAL A 186 12.26 12.62 -2.80
CA VAL A 186 11.29 12.73 -3.91
C VAL A 186 9.86 12.50 -3.42
N TYR A 187 9.64 11.43 -2.65
CA TYR A 187 8.31 11.13 -2.09
C TYR A 187 7.85 12.19 -1.09
N GLU A 188 8.75 12.71 -0.25
CA GLU A 188 8.44 13.82 0.67
C GLU A 188 8.00 15.08 -0.07
N ALA A 189 8.70 15.45 -1.14
CA ALA A 189 8.35 16.61 -1.97
C ALA A 189 6.98 16.42 -2.63
N GLU A 190 6.70 15.25 -3.18
CA GLU A 190 5.43 14.96 -3.82
C GLU A 190 4.28 14.93 -2.81
N LEU A 191 4.49 14.33 -1.64
CA LEU A 191 3.47 14.30 -0.58
C LEU A 191 3.10 15.71 -0.11
N LYS A 192 4.09 16.60 0.09
CA LYS A 192 3.86 18.01 0.44
C LYS A 192 3.12 18.78 -0.64
N SER A 193 3.28 18.42 -1.90
CA SER A 193 2.58 19.10 -3.00
C SER A 193 1.15 18.62 -3.19
N THR A 194 0.82 17.44 -2.66
CA THR A 194 -0.50 16.83 -2.76
C THR A 194 -1.45 17.30 -1.65
N PHE A 195 -0.92 17.58 -0.46
CA PHE A 195 -1.65 18.01 0.75
C PHE A 195 -1.22 19.40 1.22
#